data_383541386cebabf8492e019410d3073c
#
_entry.id   383541386cebabf8492e019410d3073c
#
_cell.length_a   1.000
_cell.length_b   1.000
_cell.length_c   1.000
_cell.angle_alpha   90.00
_cell.angle_beta   90.00
_cell.angle_gamma   90.00
#
_symmetry.space_group_name_H-M   'P 1'
#
loop_
_entity.id
_entity.type
_entity.pdbx_description
1 polymer ?
#
loop_
_entity_poly.entity_id
_entity_poly.type
_entity_poly.pdbx_seq_one_letter_code
_entity_poly.pdbx_strand_id
1 'polypeptide(L)'
;MGRLIDDMLVLTNSNTGHWTLQLRPVLPEEAAMTAYETFQPVLARAEQMLALEMPDAPLPMVLADEQRLQQILAILLDNAHTYASPGSAVALRVDFQHNQVRFWVIDHGPGIPDNAKQAVFTYFYRQTSENECAATVENSAYHYGLGLTVATELANLQHGSLTVQDTPGGGASFCLVLPAKQHT
;
A
#
# COMPACT_ATOMS: atom_id res chain seq x y z
N MET A 1 17.69 10.52 -1.27
CA MET A 1 17.86 10.89 0.16
C MET A 1 16.64 11.59 0.78
N GLY A 2 15.69 12.15 0.03
CA GLY A 2 14.51 12.85 0.58
C GLY A 2 13.47 11.96 1.27
N ARG A 3 13.17 10.78 0.74
CA ARG A 3 12.06 9.93 1.20
C ARG A 3 12.21 9.39 2.64
N LEU A 4 13.43 9.00 3.05
CA LEU A 4 13.69 8.51 4.41
C LEU A 4 13.44 9.60 5.47
N ILE A 5 13.76 10.85 5.14
CA ILE A 5 13.51 12.00 6.01
C ILE A 5 12.01 12.28 6.08
N ASP A 6 11.29 12.19 4.95
CA ASP A 6 9.85 12.37 4.89
C ASP A 6 9.12 11.25 5.66
N ASP A 7 9.54 10.01 5.52
CA ASP A 7 8.99 8.85 6.26
C ASP A 7 9.25 8.98 7.76
N MET A 8 10.46 9.39 8.18
CA MET A 8 10.75 9.69 9.59
C MET A 8 9.95 10.89 10.11
N LEU A 9 9.71 11.90 9.29
CA LEU A 9 8.86 13.03 9.66
C LEU A 9 7.39 12.59 9.83
N VAL A 10 6.89 11.64 9.02
CA VAL A 10 5.56 11.04 9.22
C VAL A 10 5.48 10.43 10.61
N LEU A 11 6.45 9.59 10.97
CA LEU A 11 6.44 8.84 12.22
C LEU A 11 6.68 9.71 13.46
N THR A 12 7.49 10.75 13.36
CA THR A 12 7.77 11.67 14.49
C THR A 12 6.62 12.66 14.70
N ASN A 13 5.97 13.12 13.63
CA ASN A 13 4.91 14.10 13.70
C ASN A 13 3.54 13.47 14.05
N SER A 14 3.30 12.19 13.75
CA SER A 14 2.10 11.50 14.21
C SER A 14 2.04 11.45 15.73
N ASN A 15 3.18 11.31 16.40
CA ASN A 15 3.30 11.34 17.87
C ASN A 15 3.19 12.76 18.48
N THR A 16 3.43 13.82 17.72
CA THR A 16 3.41 15.21 18.20
C THR A 16 2.14 15.98 17.83
N GLY A 17 1.21 15.38 17.06
CA GLY A 17 -0.08 15.97 16.71
C GLY A 17 -0.01 17.17 15.74
N HIS A 18 1.11 17.42 15.08
CA HIS A 18 1.32 18.56 14.19
C HIS A 18 1.10 18.29 12.70
N TRP A 19 0.43 17.18 12.33
CA TRP A 19 0.10 16.92 10.93
C TRP A 19 -1.20 17.59 10.53
N THR A 20 -1.11 18.51 9.58
CA THR A 20 -2.29 19.10 8.93
C THR A 20 -2.52 18.35 7.63
N LEU A 21 -3.40 17.33 7.65
CA LEU A 21 -3.86 16.67 6.44
C LEU A 21 -4.79 17.60 5.67
N GLN A 22 -4.67 17.59 4.36
CA GLN A 22 -5.59 18.28 3.46
C GLN A 22 -6.69 17.30 2.99
N LEU A 23 -7.58 16.92 3.91
CA LEU A 23 -8.69 16.02 3.58
C LEU A 23 -9.65 16.69 2.59
N ARG A 24 -9.81 16.08 1.43
CA ARG A 24 -10.69 16.53 0.34
C ARG A 24 -11.48 15.32 -0.20
N PRO A 25 -12.63 15.57 -0.86
CA PRO A 25 -13.28 14.51 -1.62
C PRO A 25 -12.37 14.04 -2.75
N VAL A 26 -12.03 12.76 -2.75
CA VAL A 26 -11.19 12.10 -3.77
C VAL A 26 -12.02 11.00 -4.43
N LEU A 27 -11.91 10.89 -5.76
CA LEU A 27 -12.47 9.79 -6.53
C LEU A 27 -11.53 8.58 -6.42
N PRO A 28 -11.99 7.45 -5.88
CA PRO A 28 -11.14 6.26 -5.72
C PRO A 28 -10.60 5.75 -7.04
N GLU A 29 -11.38 5.84 -8.10
CA GLU A 29 -11.00 5.41 -9.45
C GLU A 29 -9.81 6.23 -9.98
N GLU A 30 -9.83 7.55 -9.79
CA GLU A 30 -8.72 8.43 -10.23
C GLU A 30 -7.46 8.14 -9.41
N ALA A 31 -7.59 7.94 -8.10
CA ALA A 31 -6.46 7.60 -7.25
C ALA A 31 -5.83 6.25 -7.65
N ALA A 32 -6.65 5.23 -7.94
CA ALA A 32 -6.18 3.93 -8.38
C ALA A 32 -5.54 3.98 -9.78
N MET A 33 -6.13 4.74 -10.71
CA MET A 33 -5.58 4.93 -12.05
C MET A 33 -4.21 5.61 -12.01
N THR A 34 -4.05 6.67 -11.22
CA THR A 34 -2.77 7.37 -11.04
C THR A 34 -1.69 6.43 -10.48
N ALA A 35 -2.02 5.61 -9.48
CA ALA A 35 -1.11 4.62 -8.93
C ALA A 35 -0.75 3.55 -9.97
N TYR A 36 -1.73 3.05 -10.72
CA TYR A 36 -1.53 2.08 -11.79
C TYR A 36 -0.59 2.61 -12.87
N GLU A 37 -0.86 3.80 -13.42
CA GLU A 37 -0.03 4.42 -14.47
C GLU A 37 1.41 4.66 -13.99
N THR A 38 1.60 4.97 -12.72
CA THR A 38 2.92 5.18 -12.12
C THR A 38 3.71 3.88 -12.01
N PHE A 39 3.07 2.78 -11.61
CA PHE A 39 3.74 1.52 -11.29
C PHE A 39 3.76 0.51 -12.44
N GLN A 40 2.84 0.59 -13.37
CA GLN A 40 2.80 -0.31 -14.54
C GLN A 40 4.15 -0.39 -15.28
N PRO A 41 4.84 0.72 -15.61
CA PRO A 41 6.15 0.64 -16.27
C PRO A 41 7.26 0.09 -15.35
N VAL A 42 7.12 0.21 -14.03
CA VAL A 42 8.09 -0.32 -13.06
C VAL A 42 8.00 -1.84 -13.04
N LEU A 43 6.79 -2.39 -12.89
CA LEU A 43 6.56 -3.84 -12.89
C LEU A 43 6.90 -4.47 -14.23
N ALA A 44 6.55 -3.82 -15.35
CA ALA A 44 6.86 -4.31 -16.68
C ALA A 44 8.37 -4.50 -16.94
N ARG A 45 9.23 -3.63 -16.39
CA ARG A 45 10.69 -3.78 -16.46
C ARG A 45 11.21 -4.99 -15.69
N ALA A 46 10.49 -5.46 -14.69
CA ALA A 46 10.80 -6.65 -13.90
C ALA A 46 10.05 -7.91 -14.40
N GLU A 47 9.50 -7.85 -15.61
CA GLU A 47 8.71 -8.94 -16.21
C GLU A 47 7.48 -9.34 -15.37
N GLN A 48 6.97 -8.42 -14.55
CA GLN A 48 5.76 -8.58 -13.77
C GLN A 48 4.59 -7.85 -14.45
N MET A 49 3.39 -8.35 -14.26
CA MET A 49 2.18 -7.72 -14.79
C MET A 49 1.44 -7.00 -13.66
N LEU A 50 0.99 -5.77 -13.91
CA LEU A 50 0.07 -5.06 -13.04
C LEU A 50 -1.32 -5.02 -13.70
N ALA A 51 -2.33 -5.53 -13.01
CA ALA A 51 -3.74 -5.43 -13.38
C ALA A 51 -4.43 -4.36 -12.53
N LEU A 52 -5.36 -3.61 -13.13
CA LEU A 52 -6.26 -2.71 -12.42
C LEU A 52 -7.68 -3.27 -12.51
N GLU A 53 -8.29 -3.52 -11.35
CA GLU A 53 -9.63 -4.09 -11.23
C GLU A 53 -10.55 -3.13 -10.49
N MET A 54 -11.59 -2.66 -11.16
CA MET A 54 -12.58 -1.76 -10.60
C MET A 54 -13.99 -2.20 -11.03
N PRO A 55 -15.03 -1.93 -10.23
CA PRO A 55 -16.40 -2.19 -10.64
C PRO A 55 -16.83 -1.24 -11.76
N ASP A 56 -17.79 -1.68 -12.59
CA ASP A 56 -18.38 -0.83 -13.64
C ASP A 56 -19.22 0.33 -13.08
N ALA A 57 -19.75 0.15 -11.87
CA ALA A 57 -20.54 1.19 -11.19
C ALA A 57 -19.59 2.21 -10.52
N PRO A 58 -19.91 3.51 -10.59
CA PRO A 58 -19.13 4.54 -9.92
C PRO A 58 -19.01 4.29 -8.42
N LEU A 59 -17.81 4.49 -7.89
CA LEU A 59 -17.54 4.38 -6.47
C LEU A 59 -17.89 5.68 -5.73
N PRO A 60 -18.32 5.61 -4.47
CA PRO A 60 -18.48 6.82 -3.67
C PRO A 60 -17.12 7.45 -3.39
N MET A 61 -17.07 8.79 -3.37
CA MET A 61 -15.88 9.52 -2.99
C MET A 61 -15.46 9.15 -1.56
N VAL A 62 -14.16 9.23 -1.30
CA VAL A 62 -13.58 9.18 0.05
C VAL A 62 -13.11 10.57 0.48
N LEU A 63 -13.10 10.82 1.79
CA LEU A 63 -12.49 12.02 2.33
C LEU A 63 -11.04 11.72 2.68
N ALA A 64 -10.11 12.12 1.81
CA ALA A 64 -8.71 11.75 1.90
C ALA A 64 -7.77 12.92 1.56
N ASP A 65 -6.55 12.83 2.02
CA ASP A 65 -5.43 13.59 1.47
C ASP A 65 -4.86 12.80 0.29
N GLU A 66 -5.09 13.31 -0.92
CA GLU A 66 -4.76 12.63 -2.16
C GLU A 66 -3.26 12.26 -2.24
N GLN A 67 -2.39 13.18 -1.81
CA GLN A 67 -0.96 12.94 -1.82
C GLN A 67 -0.57 11.79 -0.87
N ARG A 68 -1.20 11.73 0.30
CA ARG A 68 -0.96 10.66 1.28
C ARG A 68 -1.59 9.35 0.86
N LEU A 69 -2.74 9.39 0.21
CA LEU A 69 -3.34 8.20 -0.41
C LEU A 69 -2.41 7.61 -1.48
N GLN A 70 -1.87 8.45 -2.37
CA GLN A 70 -0.88 8.01 -3.36
C GLN A 70 0.38 7.44 -2.71
N GLN A 71 0.85 8.02 -1.60
CA GLN A 71 1.99 7.50 -0.85
C GLN A 71 1.72 6.10 -0.28
N ILE A 72 0.53 5.87 0.28
CA ILE A 72 0.14 4.54 0.78
C ILE A 72 0.13 3.52 -0.37
N LEU A 73 -0.55 3.83 -1.48
CA LEU A 73 -0.63 2.95 -2.65
C LEU A 73 0.76 2.64 -3.23
N ALA A 74 1.64 3.64 -3.28
CA ALA A 74 3.02 3.48 -3.73
C ALA A 74 3.81 2.52 -2.82
N ILE A 75 3.66 2.62 -1.50
CA ILE A 75 4.31 1.71 -0.55
C ILE A 75 3.83 0.27 -0.76
N LEU A 76 2.51 0.08 -0.93
CA LEU A 76 1.94 -1.26 -1.10
C LEU A 76 2.33 -1.89 -2.45
N LEU A 77 2.33 -1.10 -3.53
CA LEU A 77 2.75 -1.58 -4.86
C LEU A 77 4.25 -1.87 -4.94
N ASP A 78 5.08 -1.07 -4.27
CA ASP A 78 6.53 -1.32 -4.17
C ASP A 78 6.83 -2.60 -3.37
N ASN A 79 6.08 -2.86 -2.30
CA ASN A 79 6.15 -4.12 -1.57
C ASN A 79 5.75 -5.30 -2.47
N ALA A 80 4.61 -5.23 -3.15
CA ALA A 80 4.16 -6.27 -4.06
C ALA A 80 5.20 -6.54 -5.16
N HIS A 81 5.74 -5.48 -5.78
CA HIS A 81 6.82 -5.57 -6.76
C HIS A 81 8.06 -6.28 -6.21
N THR A 82 8.46 -5.95 -4.99
CA THR A 82 9.69 -6.48 -4.36
C THR A 82 9.58 -7.97 -4.03
N TYR A 83 8.41 -8.41 -3.55
CA TYR A 83 8.22 -9.79 -3.08
C TYR A 83 7.57 -10.72 -4.09
N ALA A 84 6.98 -10.18 -5.15
CA ALA A 84 6.41 -10.97 -6.23
C ALA A 84 7.51 -11.61 -7.10
N SER A 85 7.31 -12.85 -7.50
CA SER A 85 8.25 -13.55 -8.39
C SER A 85 8.25 -12.96 -9.80
N PRO A 86 9.35 -13.04 -10.55
CA PRO A 86 9.35 -12.73 -11.98
C PRO A 86 8.26 -13.52 -12.72
N GLY A 87 7.57 -12.88 -13.64
CA GLY A 87 6.45 -13.50 -14.39
C GLY A 87 5.13 -13.56 -13.62
N SER A 88 5.09 -13.12 -12.34
CA SER A 88 3.86 -13.11 -11.57
C SER A 88 2.99 -11.88 -11.88
N ALA A 89 1.70 -11.99 -11.53
CA ALA A 89 0.76 -10.89 -11.61
C ALA A 89 0.59 -10.21 -10.24
N VAL A 90 0.57 -8.88 -10.25
CA VAL A 90 0.14 -8.03 -9.15
C VAL A 90 -1.19 -7.40 -9.57
N ALA A 91 -2.17 -7.31 -8.67
CA ALA A 91 -3.41 -6.62 -8.96
C ALA A 91 -3.63 -5.46 -7.98
N LEU A 92 -4.02 -4.31 -8.51
CA LEU A 92 -4.61 -3.21 -7.77
C LEU A 92 -6.12 -3.28 -8.00
N ARG A 93 -6.87 -3.65 -6.95
CA ARG A 93 -8.33 -3.75 -6.99
C ARG A 93 -8.96 -2.68 -6.11
N VAL A 94 -10.04 -2.08 -6.59
CA VAL A 94 -10.85 -1.17 -5.78
C VAL A 94 -12.27 -1.69 -5.73
N ASP A 95 -12.85 -1.74 -4.55
CA ASP A 95 -14.25 -2.11 -4.35
C ASP A 95 -14.92 -1.26 -3.27
N PHE A 96 -16.24 -1.39 -3.15
CA PHE A 96 -17.03 -0.72 -2.13
C PHE A 96 -17.92 -1.71 -1.40
N GLN A 97 -17.78 -1.76 -0.09
CA GLN A 97 -18.59 -2.63 0.75
C GLN A 97 -18.76 -2.00 2.16
N HIS A 98 -19.93 -2.17 2.75
CA HIS A 98 -20.24 -1.71 4.11
C HIS A 98 -19.90 -0.22 4.36
N ASN A 99 -20.24 0.63 3.40
CA ASN A 99 -19.95 2.08 3.43
C ASN A 99 -18.45 2.43 3.49
N GLN A 100 -17.61 1.54 2.98
CA GLN A 100 -16.15 1.69 2.94
C GLN A 100 -15.65 1.42 1.51
N VAL A 101 -14.72 2.23 1.05
CA VAL A 101 -13.93 1.98 -0.16
C VAL A 101 -12.68 1.23 0.25
N ARG A 102 -12.38 0.15 -0.46
CA ARG A 102 -11.23 -0.69 -0.19
C ARG A 102 -10.31 -0.72 -1.40
N PHE A 103 -9.04 -0.43 -1.16
CA PHE A 103 -7.98 -0.59 -2.14
C PHE A 103 -7.17 -1.83 -1.77
N TRP A 104 -7.14 -2.80 -2.65
CA TRP A 104 -6.41 -4.05 -2.49
C TRP A 104 -5.18 -4.04 -3.37
N VAL A 105 -4.02 -4.32 -2.79
CA VAL A 105 -2.82 -4.68 -3.55
C VAL A 105 -2.57 -6.16 -3.29
N ILE A 106 -2.66 -6.94 -4.36
CA ILE A 106 -2.67 -8.42 -4.32
C ILE A 106 -1.43 -8.90 -5.05
N ASP A 107 -0.57 -9.63 -4.37
CA ASP A 107 0.59 -10.29 -4.95
C ASP A 107 0.48 -11.82 -4.86
N HIS A 108 1.35 -12.50 -5.61
CA HIS A 108 1.52 -13.94 -5.61
C HIS A 108 2.96 -14.31 -5.24
N GLY A 109 3.50 -13.64 -4.22
CA GLY A 109 4.80 -13.90 -3.64
C GLY A 109 4.78 -15.05 -2.62
N PRO A 110 5.76 -15.09 -1.70
CA PRO A 110 5.85 -16.14 -0.67
C PRO A 110 4.75 -16.04 0.40
N GLY A 111 4.00 -14.93 0.45
CA GLY A 111 3.01 -14.67 1.49
C GLY A 111 3.62 -14.27 2.84
N ILE A 112 2.77 -14.10 3.84
CA ILE A 112 3.16 -13.68 5.18
C ILE A 112 2.62 -14.71 6.19
N PRO A 113 3.48 -15.36 7.00
CA PRO A 113 3.03 -16.28 8.03
C PRO A 113 2.03 -15.64 9.01
N ASP A 114 1.06 -16.39 9.51
CA ASP A 114 -0.01 -15.85 10.38
C ASP A 114 0.53 -15.13 11.62
N ASN A 115 1.60 -15.67 12.23
CA ASN A 115 2.27 -15.06 13.37
C ASN A 115 2.99 -13.74 13.04
N ALA A 116 3.24 -13.47 11.76
CA ALA A 116 3.92 -12.27 11.29
C ALA A 116 2.96 -11.19 10.77
N LYS A 117 1.70 -11.52 10.45
CA LYS A 117 0.74 -10.59 9.84
C LYS A 117 0.47 -9.30 10.65
N GLN A 118 0.56 -9.37 11.97
CA GLN A 118 0.48 -8.17 12.81
C GLN A 118 1.83 -7.45 12.92
N ALA A 119 2.91 -8.23 12.97
CA ALA A 119 4.25 -7.70 13.15
C ALA A 119 4.77 -6.93 11.92
N VAL A 120 4.32 -7.26 10.70
CA VAL A 120 4.76 -6.56 9.48
C VAL A 120 4.43 -5.07 9.45
N PHE A 121 3.47 -4.63 10.26
CA PHE A 121 3.09 -3.22 10.42
C PHE A 121 3.88 -2.50 11.53
N THR A 122 4.76 -3.21 12.25
CA THR A 122 5.59 -2.61 13.30
C THR A 122 6.92 -2.09 12.75
N TYR A 123 7.53 -1.16 13.48
CA TYR A 123 8.79 -0.54 13.09
C TYR A 123 9.90 -1.57 12.88
N PHE A 124 10.67 -1.42 11.79
CA PHE A 124 11.86 -2.22 11.47
C PHE A 124 11.61 -3.74 11.33
N TYR A 125 10.36 -4.16 11.18
CA TYR A 125 10.10 -5.56 10.90
C TYR A 125 10.58 -5.93 9.50
N ARG A 126 11.42 -6.97 9.42
CA ARG A 126 11.86 -7.61 8.17
C ARG A 126 11.71 -9.10 8.33
N GLN A 127 11.07 -9.73 7.38
CA GLN A 127 11.06 -11.19 7.32
C GLN A 127 12.43 -11.62 6.78
N THR A 128 13.32 -12.09 7.65
CA THR A 128 14.60 -12.70 7.26
C THR A 128 14.32 -14.13 6.81
N SER A 129 14.30 -14.36 5.50
CA SER A 129 14.49 -15.70 4.97
C SER A 129 15.99 -16.03 5.09
N GLU A 130 16.33 -17.17 5.68
CA GLU A 130 17.72 -17.62 5.95
C GLU A 130 18.58 -17.80 4.68
N ASN A 131 18.05 -17.52 3.48
CA ASN A 131 18.69 -17.73 2.19
C ASN A 131 18.91 -16.47 1.33
N GLU A 132 18.65 -15.25 1.83
CA GLU A 132 18.96 -14.05 1.04
C GLU A 132 20.40 -13.59 1.27
N CYS A 133 21.24 -14.00 0.32
CA CYS A 133 22.55 -13.40 0.06
C CYS A 133 22.39 -11.88 -0.13
N ALA A 134 23.09 -11.08 0.66
CA ALA A 134 23.00 -9.62 0.82
C ALA A 134 23.41 -8.80 -0.43
N ALA A 135 23.03 -9.19 -1.63
CA ALA A 135 23.66 -8.66 -2.83
C ALA A 135 22.72 -8.15 -3.91
N THR A 136 21.59 -7.48 -3.65
CA THR A 136 20.93 -6.71 -4.73
C THR A 136 19.85 -5.69 -4.26
N VAL A 137 19.93 -5.16 -3.06
CA VAL A 137 18.90 -4.23 -2.57
C VAL A 137 19.45 -2.81 -2.39
N GLU A 138 20.02 -2.23 -3.45
CA GLU A 138 20.65 -0.90 -3.33
C GLU A 138 19.76 0.31 -3.68
N ASN A 139 18.49 0.17 -4.10
CA ASN A 139 17.77 1.33 -4.65
C ASN A 139 16.30 1.53 -4.28
N SER A 140 15.72 0.83 -3.31
CA SER A 140 14.36 1.16 -2.88
C SER A 140 14.31 1.74 -1.47
N ALA A 141 13.76 2.93 -1.33
CA ALA A 141 13.66 3.67 -0.06
C ALA A 141 12.76 2.97 0.99
N TYR A 142 11.96 1.98 0.58
CA TYR A 142 11.04 1.25 1.44
C TYR A 142 11.63 0.01 2.11
N HIS A 143 12.89 -0.35 1.82
CA HIS A 143 13.52 -1.59 2.30
C HIS A 143 14.03 -1.53 3.75
N TYR A 144 13.83 -0.42 4.45
CA TYR A 144 14.25 -0.27 5.86
C TYR A 144 13.26 -0.83 6.88
N GLY A 145 12.18 -1.51 6.45
CA GLY A 145 11.12 -1.99 7.35
C GLY A 145 10.26 -0.87 7.94
N LEU A 146 10.22 0.30 7.30
CA LEU A 146 9.42 1.45 7.73
C LEU A 146 8.18 1.66 6.86
N GLY A 147 8.17 1.18 5.62
CA GLY A 147 7.12 1.49 4.65
C GLY A 147 5.72 1.12 5.14
N LEU A 148 5.50 -0.11 5.59
CA LEU A 148 4.18 -0.54 6.06
C LEU A 148 3.74 0.18 7.33
N THR A 149 4.67 0.54 8.21
CA THR A 149 4.37 1.37 9.39
C THR A 149 3.91 2.76 8.98
N VAL A 150 4.63 3.40 8.04
CA VAL A 150 4.25 4.70 7.47
C VAL A 150 2.87 4.61 6.80
N ALA A 151 2.63 3.59 5.99
CA ALA A 151 1.34 3.39 5.33
C ALA A 151 0.19 3.23 6.34
N THR A 152 0.43 2.50 7.44
CA THR A 152 -0.55 2.32 8.52
C THR A 152 -0.86 3.63 9.22
N GLU A 153 0.16 4.41 9.57
CA GLU A 153 -0.04 5.72 10.19
C GLU A 153 -0.79 6.69 9.27
N LEU A 154 -0.42 6.74 7.99
CA LEU A 154 -1.12 7.57 7.01
C LEU A 154 -2.57 7.13 6.79
N ALA A 155 -2.86 5.83 6.86
CA ALA A 155 -4.23 5.31 6.79
C ALA A 155 -5.04 5.72 8.02
N ASN A 156 -4.48 5.54 9.22
CA ASN A 156 -5.11 5.93 10.49
C ASN A 156 -5.42 7.43 10.55
N LEU A 157 -4.48 8.27 10.13
CA LEU A 157 -4.66 9.72 10.06
C LEU A 157 -5.80 10.14 9.13
N GLN A 158 -6.15 9.31 8.15
CA GLN A 158 -7.29 9.52 7.24
C GLN A 158 -8.56 8.76 7.68
N HIS A 159 -8.64 8.35 8.96
CA HIS A 159 -9.75 7.57 9.52
C HIS A 159 -9.96 6.21 8.84
N GLY A 160 -8.95 5.71 8.17
CA GLY A 160 -8.92 4.40 7.54
C GLY A 160 -8.18 3.36 8.36
N SER A 161 -7.92 2.22 7.74
CA SER A 161 -7.11 1.14 8.30
C SER A 161 -6.37 0.38 7.21
N LEU A 162 -5.27 -0.27 7.58
CA LEU A 162 -4.50 -1.14 6.70
C LEU A 162 -4.43 -2.53 7.31
N THR A 163 -4.74 -3.55 6.53
CA THR A 163 -4.72 -4.96 6.94
C THR A 163 -4.04 -5.82 5.88
N VAL A 164 -3.70 -7.05 6.24
CA VAL A 164 -3.14 -8.04 5.30
C VAL A 164 -3.81 -9.40 5.52
N GLN A 165 -4.02 -10.11 4.43
CA GLN A 165 -4.52 -11.49 4.41
C GLN A 165 -3.82 -12.30 3.32
N ASP A 166 -4.02 -13.62 3.35
CA ASP A 166 -3.44 -14.50 2.33
C ASP A 166 -4.14 -14.32 0.98
N THR A 167 -3.36 -14.34 -0.08
CA THR A 167 -3.88 -14.43 -1.44
C THR A 167 -4.23 -15.89 -1.75
N PRO A 168 -5.44 -16.20 -2.26
CA PRO A 168 -5.75 -17.53 -2.74
C PRO A 168 -4.72 -18.01 -3.78
N GLY A 169 -4.12 -19.17 -3.54
CA GLY A 169 -3.04 -19.69 -4.38
C GLY A 169 -1.63 -19.27 -3.98
N GLY A 170 -1.48 -18.50 -2.92
CA GLY A 170 -0.22 -18.00 -2.36
C GLY A 170 0.01 -16.52 -2.61
N GLY A 171 0.75 -15.88 -1.72
CA GLY A 171 1.02 -14.44 -1.73
C GLY A 171 0.33 -13.68 -0.62
N ALA A 172 0.40 -12.35 -0.67
CA ALA A 172 -0.23 -11.45 0.29
C ALA A 172 -1.20 -10.48 -0.40
N SER A 173 -2.29 -10.19 0.29
CA SER A 173 -3.29 -9.19 -0.13
C SER A 173 -3.38 -8.11 0.93
N PHE A 174 -2.80 -6.95 0.66
CA PHE A 174 -2.92 -5.78 1.51
C PHE A 174 -4.20 -5.01 1.19
N CYS A 175 -4.93 -4.62 2.21
CA CYS A 175 -6.20 -3.91 2.09
C CYS A 175 -6.13 -2.58 2.85
N LEU A 176 -6.13 -1.48 2.11
CA LEU A 176 -6.40 -0.15 2.64
C LEU A 176 -7.90 0.10 2.60
N VAL A 177 -8.46 0.42 3.75
CA VAL A 177 -9.88 0.74 3.92
C VAL A 177 -10.02 2.22 4.25
N LEU A 178 -10.86 2.93 3.50
CA LEU A 178 -11.22 4.33 3.78
C LEU A 178 -12.73 4.46 3.88
N PRO A 179 -13.26 5.27 4.83
CA PRO A 179 -14.69 5.51 4.90
C PRO A 179 -15.17 6.27 3.66
N ALA A 180 -16.29 5.85 3.10
CA ALA A 180 -16.93 6.60 2.03
C ALA A 180 -17.45 7.93 2.57
N LYS A 181 -17.33 8.97 1.76
CA LYS A 181 -17.92 10.27 2.09
C LYS A 181 -19.44 10.13 2.16
N GLN A 182 -20.01 10.42 3.31
CA GLN A 182 -21.47 10.45 3.46
C GLN A 182 -22.03 11.62 2.64
N HIS A 183 -23.06 11.35 1.86
CA HIS A 183 -23.86 12.40 1.26
C HIS A 183 -24.65 13.08 2.39
N THR A 184 -24.28 14.32 2.70
CA THR A 184 -25.07 15.19 3.58
C THR A 184 -26.11 15.92 2.74
#